data_118d03a672c3e5ca4db9449aa587a41f
#
_entry.id   118d03a672c3e5ca4db9449aa587a41f
#
_cell.length_a   1.000
_cell.length_b   1.000
_cell.length_c   1.000
_cell.angle_alpha   90.00
_cell.angle_beta   90.00
_cell.angle_gamma   90.00
#
_symmetry.space_group_name_H-M   'P 1'
#
loop_
_entity.id
_entity.type
_entity.pdbx_description
1 polymer ?
#
loop_
_entity_poly.entity_id
_entity_poly.type
_entity_poly.pdbx_seq_one_letter_code
_entity_poly.pdbx_strand_id
1 'polypeptide(L)'
;MKFFIDTANLAQIKEAHDLGVLDGVTTNPSLMAKEGISGEENVINHYKAICEITDGDVSAEVISTTFEEMIAEGEALAKLHERIVVKVPMIKDGVKAIKYFTEKGIKTNCTLIFSAGQALLAAKAGATYVSPFIGRLDDISTDGLTLIEDIRTIFDNYGYPTQILAASARHPMHIINCAKLGADVVTAPLAPILALLKHPLTDNGLAQFLADHAKAASLVTA
;
A
#
# COMPACT_ATOMS: atom_id res chain seq x y z
N MET A 1 4.85 -7.52 8.51
CA MET A 1 4.64 -6.54 7.43
C MET A 1 3.18 -6.57 7.03
N LYS A 2 2.53 -5.43 6.94
CA LYS A 2 1.14 -5.31 6.46
C LYS A 2 1.09 -5.42 4.93
N PHE A 3 0.00 -5.99 4.41
CA PHE A 3 -0.29 -6.02 2.97
C PHE A 3 -1.40 -5.03 2.62
N PHE A 4 -1.07 -4.05 1.79
CA PHE A 4 -2.04 -3.18 1.15
C PHE A 4 -2.19 -3.58 -0.32
N ILE A 5 -3.38 -3.41 -0.87
CA ILE A 5 -3.61 -3.56 -2.32
C ILE A 5 -3.56 -2.19 -3.00
N ASP A 6 -2.84 -2.09 -4.13
CA ASP A 6 -2.71 -0.87 -4.93
C ASP A 6 -3.67 -0.91 -6.13
N THR A 7 -4.91 -0.51 -5.89
CA THR A 7 -5.98 -0.55 -6.90
C THR A 7 -7.17 0.33 -6.50
N ALA A 8 -7.95 0.78 -7.47
CA ALA A 8 -9.28 1.35 -7.28
C ALA A 8 -10.41 0.38 -7.65
N ASN A 9 -10.10 -0.85 -8.09
CA ASN A 9 -11.08 -1.84 -8.49
C ASN A 9 -11.69 -2.55 -7.27
N LEU A 10 -12.99 -2.32 -7.02
CA LEU A 10 -13.69 -2.87 -5.84
C LEU A 10 -13.71 -4.41 -5.80
N ALA A 11 -13.77 -5.07 -6.97
CA ALA A 11 -13.77 -6.53 -7.01
C ALA A 11 -12.41 -7.10 -6.60
N GLN A 12 -11.29 -6.47 -7.00
CA GLN A 12 -9.94 -6.86 -6.57
C GLN A 12 -9.72 -6.61 -5.08
N ILE A 13 -10.23 -5.50 -4.54
CA ILE A 13 -10.17 -5.20 -3.11
C ILE A 13 -10.93 -6.27 -2.33
N LYS A 14 -12.15 -6.61 -2.78
CA LYS A 14 -12.94 -7.64 -2.15
C LYS A 14 -12.26 -9.02 -2.21
N GLU A 15 -11.68 -9.41 -3.34
CA GLU A 15 -10.93 -10.67 -3.47
C GLU A 15 -9.75 -10.74 -2.49
N ALA A 16 -8.97 -9.66 -2.36
CA ALA A 16 -7.88 -9.58 -1.41
C ALA A 16 -8.38 -9.62 0.05
N HIS A 17 -9.49 -8.96 0.35
CA HIS A 17 -10.12 -8.98 1.67
C HIS A 17 -10.64 -10.40 2.03
N ASP A 18 -11.31 -11.07 1.10
CA ASP A 18 -11.85 -12.44 1.30
C ASP A 18 -10.72 -13.48 1.54
N LEU A 19 -9.49 -13.22 1.09
CA LEU A 19 -8.30 -14.03 1.44
C LEU A 19 -7.88 -13.87 2.91
N GLY A 20 -8.35 -12.86 3.62
CA GLY A 20 -8.01 -12.60 5.01
C GLY A 20 -6.57 -12.08 5.24
N VAL A 21 -5.94 -11.51 4.20
CA VAL A 21 -4.56 -10.99 4.28
C VAL A 21 -4.45 -9.49 3.99
N LEU A 22 -5.59 -8.81 3.77
CA LEU A 22 -5.61 -7.39 3.43
C LEU A 22 -5.63 -6.51 4.69
N ASP A 23 -4.65 -5.63 4.82
CA ASP A 23 -4.51 -4.67 5.92
C ASP A 23 -4.83 -3.21 5.50
N GLY A 24 -5.09 -2.96 4.21
CA GLY A 24 -5.43 -1.63 3.72
C GLY A 24 -5.36 -1.49 2.21
N VAL A 25 -5.65 -0.28 1.73
CA VAL A 25 -5.74 0.03 0.30
C VAL A 25 -4.97 1.31 -0.01
N THR A 26 -4.18 1.31 -1.09
CA THR A 26 -3.69 2.55 -1.70
C THR A 26 -4.36 2.78 -3.03
N THR A 27 -4.71 4.03 -3.27
CA THR A 27 -5.20 4.49 -4.57
C THR A 27 -4.40 5.68 -5.04
N ASN A 28 -4.67 6.12 -6.25
CA ASN A 28 -4.17 7.37 -6.82
C ASN A 28 -5.07 7.79 -7.99
N PRO A 29 -4.96 9.05 -8.48
CA PRO A 29 -5.79 9.54 -9.57
C PRO A 29 -5.73 8.68 -10.83
N SER A 30 -4.57 8.09 -11.15
CA SER A 30 -4.42 7.22 -12.32
C SER A 30 -5.18 5.90 -12.19
N LEU A 31 -5.20 5.31 -11.00
CA LEU A 31 -5.97 4.10 -10.73
C LEU A 31 -7.47 4.37 -10.77
N MET A 32 -7.93 5.51 -10.21
CA MET A 32 -9.32 5.94 -10.31
C MET A 32 -9.74 6.14 -11.77
N ALA A 33 -8.92 6.84 -12.57
CA ALA A 33 -9.20 7.06 -13.99
C ALA A 33 -9.26 5.74 -14.79
N LYS A 34 -8.42 4.75 -14.46
CA LYS A 34 -8.42 3.43 -15.09
C LYS A 34 -9.74 2.67 -14.87
N GLU A 35 -10.37 2.85 -13.72
CA GLU A 35 -11.69 2.30 -13.41
C GLU A 35 -12.86 3.18 -13.92
N GLY A 36 -12.56 4.25 -14.67
CA GLY A 36 -13.57 5.17 -15.18
C GLY A 36 -14.17 6.10 -14.12
N ILE A 37 -13.56 6.20 -12.95
CA ILE A 37 -14.03 7.05 -11.86
C ILE A 37 -13.54 8.48 -12.09
N SER A 38 -14.47 9.41 -12.33
CA SER A 38 -14.18 10.82 -12.55
C SER A 38 -15.30 11.70 -12.00
N GLY A 39 -14.96 12.96 -11.70
CA GLY A 39 -15.85 13.91 -11.03
C GLY A 39 -15.84 13.74 -9.50
N GLU A 40 -15.93 14.86 -8.80
CA GLU A 40 -15.75 14.92 -7.35
C GLU A 40 -16.70 14.00 -6.59
N GLU A 41 -17.99 14.02 -6.90
CA GLU A 41 -18.99 13.19 -6.24
C GLU A 41 -18.73 11.69 -6.44
N ASN A 42 -18.36 11.26 -7.65
CA ASN A 42 -18.06 9.86 -7.95
C ASN A 42 -16.81 9.40 -7.20
N VAL A 43 -15.77 10.23 -7.14
CA VAL A 43 -14.53 9.94 -6.40
C VAL A 43 -14.80 9.79 -4.90
N ILE A 44 -15.58 10.70 -4.31
CA ILE A 44 -16.00 10.64 -2.91
C ILE A 44 -16.77 9.35 -2.61
N ASN A 45 -17.77 9.03 -3.43
CA ASN A 45 -18.58 7.83 -3.26
C ASN A 45 -17.74 6.56 -3.42
N HIS A 46 -16.77 6.58 -4.33
CA HIS A 46 -15.86 5.45 -4.53
C HIS A 46 -14.93 5.22 -3.33
N TYR A 47 -14.37 6.27 -2.72
CA TYR A 47 -13.59 6.15 -1.49
C TYR A 47 -14.41 5.58 -0.34
N LYS A 48 -15.67 6.01 -0.18
CA LYS A 48 -16.56 5.44 0.83
C LYS A 48 -16.80 3.95 0.58
N ALA A 49 -17.06 3.55 -0.68
CA ALA A 49 -17.23 2.15 -1.04
C ALA A 49 -15.98 1.30 -0.74
N ILE A 50 -14.77 1.82 -0.97
CA ILE A 50 -13.53 1.15 -0.57
C ILE A 50 -13.46 0.99 0.95
N CYS A 51 -13.79 2.02 1.72
CA CYS A 51 -13.77 1.97 3.18
C CYS A 51 -14.77 0.96 3.76
N GLU A 52 -15.88 0.69 3.07
CA GLU A 52 -16.86 -0.33 3.49
C GLU A 52 -16.37 -1.78 3.29
N ILE A 53 -15.42 -1.99 2.37
CA ILE A 53 -14.89 -3.34 2.07
C ILE A 53 -13.72 -3.69 3.00
N THR A 54 -12.82 -2.73 3.29
CA THR A 54 -11.58 -2.99 4.05
C THR A 54 -11.70 -2.53 5.50
N ASP A 55 -11.08 -3.26 6.41
CA ASP A 55 -10.95 -2.87 7.83
C ASP A 55 -9.73 -1.99 8.10
N GLY A 56 -8.86 -1.82 7.12
CA GLY A 56 -7.61 -1.08 7.23
C GLY A 56 -7.62 0.34 6.67
N ASP A 57 -6.47 0.98 6.73
CA ASP A 57 -6.27 2.34 6.23
C ASP A 57 -6.43 2.42 4.71
N VAL A 58 -7.05 3.50 4.22
CA VAL A 58 -7.30 3.77 2.79
C VAL A 58 -6.62 5.09 2.42
N SER A 59 -5.58 5.02 1.59
CA SER A 59 -4.88 6.21 1.10
C SER A 59 -5.65 6.89 -0.03
N ALA A 60 -6.16 8.11 0.26
CA ALA A 60 -6.86 8.98 -0.67
C ALA A 60 -5.95 10.17 -1.04
N GLU A 61 -5.57 10.28 -2.32
CA GLU A 61 -4.57 11.23 -2.78
C GLU A 61 -5.17 12.57 -3.18
N VAL A 62 -4.59 13.67 -2.66
CA VAL A 62 -4.91 15.03 -3.08
C VAL A 62 -4.33 15.31 -4.47
N ILE A 63 -5.04 16.12 -5.26
CA ILE A 63 -4.62 16.54 -6.60
C ILE A 63 -3.94 17.91 -6.54
N SER A 64 -4.30 18.73 -5.57
CA SER A 64 -3.76 20.08 -5.35
C SER A 64 -2.25 20.08 -5.12
N THR A 65 -1.60 21.17 -5.53
CA THR A 65 -0.14 21.33 -5.45
C THR A 65 0.30 22.51 -4.57
N THR A 66 -0.62 23.39 -4.17
CA THR A 66 -0.37 24.49 -3.23
C THR A 66 -0.76 24.08 -1.81
N PHE A 67 -0.12 24.64 -0.80
CA PHE A 67 -0.38 24.33 0.60
C PHE A 67 -1.86 24.55 0.97
N GLU A 68 -2.42 25.70 0.64
CA GLU A 68 -3.78 26.08 1.01
C GLU A 68 -4.83 25.17 0.38
N GLU A 69 -4.67 24.83 -0.89
CA GLU A 69 -5.57 23.91 -1.58
C GLU A 69 -5.42 22.48 -1.05
N MET A 70 -4.18 22.01 -0.78
CA MET A 70 -3.94 20.68 -0.21
C MET A 70 -4.61 20.48 1.14
N ILE A 71 -4.55 21.48 2.03
CA ILE A 71 -5.19 21.35 3.35
C ILE A 71 -6.72 21.36 3.23
N ALA A 72 -7.30 22.17 2.35
CA ALA A 72 -8.74 22.18 2.12
C ALA A 72 -9.23 20.83 1.56
N GLU A 73 -8.56 20.32 0.51
CA GLU A 73 -8.87 19.02 -0.10
C GLU A 73 -8.65 17.87 0.88
N GLY A 74 -7.52 17.83 1.57
CA GLY A 74 -7.19 16.77 2.51
C GLY A 74 -8.12 16.72 3.73
N GLU A 75 -8.55 17.87 4.26
CA GLU A 75 -9.57 17.89 5.32
C GLU A 75 -10.93 17.37 4.84
N ALA A 76 -11.30 17.67 3.58
CA ALA A 76 -12.52 17.13 3.00
C ALA A 76 -12.43 15.60 2.84
N LEU A 77 -11.31 15.08 2.35
CA LEU A 77 -11.06 13.63 2.25
C LEU A 77 -11.08 12.96 3.62
N ALA A 78 -10.39 13.50 4.61
CA ALA A 78 -10.31 12.93 5.95
C ALA A 78 -11.68 12.81 6.64
N LYS A 79 -12.64 13.68 6.31
CA LYS A 79 -14.03 13.64 6.84
C LYS A 79 -14.89 12.53 6.24
N LEU A 80 -14.46 11.90 5.15
CA LEU A 80 -15.27 10.87 4.47
C LEU A 80 -15.41 9.62 5.31
N HIS A 81 -14.33 9.20 5.98
CA HIS A 81 -14.30 8.02 6.83
C HIS A 81 -13.05 8.02 7.73
N GLU A 82 -13.12 7.42 8.92
CA GLU A 82 -12.02 7.31 9.88
C GLU A 82 -10.78 6.54 9.37
N ARG A 83 -10.97 5.69 8.36
CA ARG A 83 -9.92 4.91 7.71
C ARG A 83 -9.15 5.70 6.65
N ILE A 84 -9.62 6.89 6.28
CA ILE A 84 -8.93 7.70 5.27
C ILE A 84 -7.59 8.20 5.81
N VAL A 85 -6.57 7.95 5.01
CA VAL A 85 -5.22 8.51 5.16
C VAL A 85 -4.99 9.46 3.98
N VAL A 86 -4.77 10.73 4.27
CA VAL A 86 -4.57 11.75 3.24
C VAL A 86 -3.22 11.54 2.57
N LYS A 87 -3.20 11.20 1.28
CA LYS A 87 -1.98 10.96 0.54
C LYS A 87 -1.52 12.25 -0.14
N VAL A 88 -0.27 12.64 0.13
CA VAL A 88 0.28 13.96 -0.20
C VAL A 88 1.60 13.78 -0.95
N PRO A 89 1.85 14.50 -2.06
CA PRO A 89 3.10 14.37 -2.81
C PRO A 89 4.29 14.97 -2.06
N MET A 90 5.49 14.40 -2.27
CA MET A 90 6.76 14.85 -1.67
C MET A 90 7.27 16.12 -2.35
N ILE A 91 6.59 17.23 -2.12
CA ILE A 91 6.98 18.58 -2.53
C ILE A 91 7.01 19.51 -1.32
N LYS A 92 7.57 20.71 -1.47
CA LYS A 92 7.72 21.67 -0.37
C LYS A 92 6.40 21.94 0.37
N ASP A 93 5.33 22.20 -0.35
CA ASP A 93 4.01 22.46 0.23
C ASP A 93 3.35 21.18 0.76
N GLY A 94 3.65 20.01 0.19
CA GLY A 94 3.27 18.71 0.74
C GLY A 94 3.86 18.44 2.12
N VAL A 95 5.14 18.78 2.34
CA VAL A 95 5.78 18.65 3.67
C VAL A 95 5.11 19.57 4.69
N LYS A 96 4.75 20.81 4.31
CA LYS A 96 3.99 21.72 5.20
C LYS A 96 2.60 21.15 5.50
N ALA A 97 1.91 20.60 4.48
CA ALA A 97 0.59 20.00 4.65
C ALA A 97 0.64 18.79 5.60
N ILE A 98 1.66 17.93 5.49
CA ILE A 98 1.87 16.81 6.43
C ILE A 98 1.97 17.33 7.86
N LYS A 99 2.78 18.35 8.12
CA LYS A 99 2.91 18.95 9.45
C LYS A 99 1.57 19.46 9.97
N TYR A 100 0.82 20.18 9.15
CA TYR A 100 -0.51 20.68 9.47
C TYR A 100 -1.49 19.55 9.83
N PHE A 101 -1.55 18.50 9.02
CA PHE A 101 -2.43 17.34 9.25
C PHE A 101 -2.04 16.59 10.52
N THR A 102 -0.74 16.41 10.77
CA THR A 102 -0.24 15.77 11.99
C THR A 102 -0.70 16.51 13.25
N GLU A 103 -0.64 17.85 13.26
CA GLU A 103 -1.10 18.68 14.39
C GLU A 103 -2.62 18.58 14.60
N LYS A 104 -3.37 18.22 13.57
CA LYS A 104 -4.82 17.96 13.62
C LYS A 104 -5.20 16.50 13.89
N GLY A 105 -4.22 15.60 14.06
CA GLY A 105 -4.46 14.18 14.25
C GLY A 105 -4.94 13.45 12.98
N ILE A 106 -4.78 14.06 11.81
CA ILE A 106 -5.12 13.46 10.51
C ILE A 106 -3.92 12.64 10.03
N LYS A 107 -4.15 11.35 9.74
CA LYS A 107 -3.13 10.47 9.18
C LYS A 107 -2.72 10.90 7.77
N THR A 108 -1.41 10.81 7.47
CA THR A 108 -0.89 11.14 6.14
C THR A 108 -0.01 10.04 5.57
N ASN A 109 -0.02 9.92 4.24
CA ASN A 109 0.89 9.09 3.45
C ASN A 109 1.67 9.98 2.47
N CYS A 110 2.97 10.21 2.74
CA CYS A 110 3.81 10.97 1.83
C CYS A 110 4.21 10.12 0.63
N THR A 111 3.72 10.49 -0.56
CA THR A 111 3.95 9.73 -1.79
C THR A 111 5.02 10.35 -2.70
N LEU A 112 5.43 9.63 -3.74
CA LEU A 112 6.46 10.03 -4.71
C LEU A 112 7.83 10.23 -4.04
N ILE A 113 8.20 9.28 -3.17
CA ILE A 113 9.50 9.26 -2.52
C ILE A 113 10.47 8.40 -3.33
N PHE A 114 11.62 8.99 -3.67
CA PHE A 114 12.69 8.39 -4.46
C PHE A 114 14.08 8.53 -3.82
N SER A 115 14.17 9.08 -2.61
CA SER A 115 15.40 9.16 -1.84
C SER A 115 15.16 9.07 -0.33
N ALA A 116 16.15 8.59 0.42
CA ALA A 116 16.06 8.52 1.88
C ALA A 116 15.96 9.92 2.52
N GLY A 117 16.57 10.95 1.90
CA GLY A 117 16.43 12.34 2.37
C GLY A 117 15.00 12.86 2.29
N GLN A 118 14.24 12.50 1.24
CA GLN A 118 12.82 12.82 1.12
C GLN A 118 12.01 12.12 2.22
N ALA A 119 12.25 10.83 2.47
CA ALA A 119 11.59 10.09 3.54
C ALA A 119 11.88 10.69 4.92
N LEU A 120 13.13 11.09 5.18
CA LEU A 120 13.52 11.74 6.42
C LEU A 120 12.77 13.06 6.65
N LEU A 121 12.61 13.91 5.62
CA LEU A 121 11.85 15.16 5.73
C LEU A 121 10.37 14.89 6.03
N ALA A 122 9.76 13.91 5.37
CA ALA A 122 8.37 13.51 5.61
C ALA A 122 8.17 12.98 7.04
N ALA A 123 9.09 12.14 7.53
CA ALA A 123 9.06 11.62 8.90
C ALA A 123 9.20 12.74 9.94
N LYS A 124 10.11 13.69 9.72
CA LYS A 124 10.24 14.87 10.60
C LYS A 124 9.00 15.75 10.61
N ALA A 125 8.24 15.81 9.51
CA ALA A 125 6.97 16.51 9.46
C ALA A 125 5.84 15.75 10.19
N GLY A 126 6.04 14.47 10.52
CA GLY A 126 5.08 13.63 11.24
C GLY A 126 4.20 12.76 10.36
N ALA A 127 4.62 12.43 9.13
CA ALA A 127 3.90 11.52 8.26
C ALA A 127 3.64 10.18 8.95
N THR A 128 2.43 9.64 8.81
CA THR A 128 2.09 8.28 9.28
C THR A 128 2.78 7.23 8.43
N TYR A 129 2.75 7.43 7.12
CA TYR A 129 3.40 6.58 6.12
C TYR A 129 4.28 7.40 5.18
N VAL A 130 5.35 6.77 4.71
CA VAL A 130 6.13 7.21 3.54
C VAL A 130 6.06 6.14 2.47
N SER A 131 5.80 6.53 1.22
CA SER A 131 5.69 5.60 0.09
C SER A 131 6.90 5.73 -0.85
N PRO A 132 8.02 5.03 -0.59
CA PRO A 132 9.14 4.89 -1.53
C PRO A 132 8.73 4.02 -2.73
N PHE A 133 9.02 4.49 -3.94
CA PHE A 133 8.59 3.87 -5.20
C PHE A 133 9.69 2.98 -5.77
N ILE A 134 9.78 1.73 -5.29
CA ILE A 134 10.85 0.80 -5.65
C ILE A 134 10.85 0.45 -7.14
N GLY A 135 9.73 0.05 -7.71
CA GLY A 135 9.68 -0.38 -9.10
C GLY A 135 9.93 0.74 -10.12
N ARG A 136 9.68 2.01 -9.77
CA ARG A 136 10.05 3.15 -10.64
C ARG A 136 11.55 3.42 -10.62
N LEU A 137 12.25 3.14 -9.54
CA LEU A 137 13.71 3.19 -9.50
C LEU A 137 14.31 2.09 -10.37
N ASP A 138 13.76 0.88 -10.31
CA ASP A 138 14.18 -0.23 -11.18
C ASP A 138 14.04 0.12 -12.67
N ASP A 139 12.98 0.87 -13.05
CA ASP A 139 12.78 1.32 -14.45
C ASP A 139 13.93 2.17 -14.98
N ILE A 140 14.68 2.83 -14.11
CA ILE A 140 15.86 3.66 -14.46
C ILE A 140 17.18 2.99 -14.07
N SER A 141 17.17 1.66 -13.91
CA SER A 141 18.34 0.85 -13.55
C SER A 141 18.97 1.22 -12.20
N THR A 142 18.15 1.65 -11.25
CA THR A 142 18.56 1.90 -9.86
C THR A 142 17.83 0.90 -8.97
N ASP A 143 18.58 0.18 -8.11
CA ASP A 143 17.98 -0.80 -7.21
C ASP A 143 17.06 -0.11 -6.19
N GLY A 144 15.75 -0.27 -6.37
CA GLY A 144 14.74 0.33 -5.51
C GLY A 144 14.75 -0.23 -4.09
N LEU A 145 15.25 -1.44 -3.87
CA LEU A 145 15.32 -2.06 -2.55
C LEU A 145 16.36 -1.39 -1.63
N THR A 146 17.44 -0.87 -2.19
CA THR A 146 18.44 -0.08 -1.44
C THR A 146 17.77 1.14 -0.78
N LEU A 147 16.77 1.75 -1.42
CA LEU A 147 16.03 2.87 -0.81
C LEU A 147 15.26 2.43 0.44
N ILE A 148 14.68 1.23 0.45
CA ILE A 148 13.99 0.69 1.64
C ILE A 148 14.98 0.47 2.78
N GLU A 149 16.14 -0.12 2.50
CA GLU A 149 17.21 -0.38 3.47
C GLU A 149 17.71 0.91 4.11
N ASP A 150 18.00 1.93 3.30
CA ASP A 150 18.44 3.24 3.76
C ASP A 150 17.41 3.92 4.68
N ILE A 151 16.14 3.93 4.26
CA ILE A 151 15.07 4.54 5.04
C ILE A 151 14.89 3.79 6.37
N ARG A 152 14.90 2.44 6.36
CA ARG A 152 14.78 1.63 7.57
C ARG A 152 15.92 1.92 8.54
N THR A 153 17.14 1.95 8.05
CA THR A 153 18.32 2.29 8.86
C THR A 153 18.18 3.66 9.52
N ILE A 154 17.75 4.67 8.77
CA ILE A 154 17.56 6.03 9.31
C ILE A 154 16.45 6.05 10.36
N PHE A 155 15.32 5.41 10.07
CA PHE A 155 14.17 5.42 10.98
C PHE A 155 14.48 4.70 12.29
N ASP A 156 15.21 3.59 12.23
CA ASP A 156 15.64 2.85 13.43
C ASP A 156 16.64 3.66 14.26
N ASN A 157 17.63 4.30 13.62
CA ASN A 157 18.64 5.09 14.31
C ASN A 157 18.06 6.26 15.13
N TYR A 158 16.95 6.82 14.70
CA TYR A 158 16.32 7.99 15.34
C TYR A 158 14.95 7.69 15.95
N GLY A 159 14.47 6.45 15.90
CA GLY A 159 13.19 6.03 16.47
C GLY A 159 11.97 6.73 15.85
N TYR A 160 11.98 6.95 14.53
CA TYR A 160 10.81 7.53 13.86
C TYR A 160 9.63 6.56 13.88
N PRO A 161 8.43 6.99 14.32
CA PRO A 161 7.22 6.15 14.29
C PRO A 161 6.61 6.01 12.89
N THR A 162 7.09 6.78 11.91
CA THR A 162 6.64 6.76 10.52
C THR A 162 6.85 5.39 9.91
N GLN A 163 5.81 4.80 9.32
CA GLN A 163 5.87 3.49 8.70
C GLN A 163 6.34 3.57 7.24
N ILE A 164 7.21 2.64 6.85
CA ILE A 164 7.67 2.49 5.46
C ILE A 164 6.63 1.68 4.70
N LEU A 165 5.91 2.31 3.78
CA LEU A 165 4.95 1.70 2.89
C LEU A 165 5.59 1.55 1.51
N ALA A 166 6.28 0.42 1.28
CA ALA A 166 6.94 0.15 0.01
C ALA A 166 5.91 0.11 -1.13
N ALA A 167 6.05 1.01 -2.10
CA ALA A 167 5.10 1.23 -3.18
C ALA A 167 5.72 0.91 -4.56
N SER A 168 4.85 0.81 -5.58
CA SER A 168 5.28 0.40 -6.92
C SER A 168 5.91 -1.00 -6.95
N ALA A 169 5.50 -1.88 -6.04
CA ALA A 169 5.90 -3.28 -6.04
C ALA A 169 5.21 -4.01 -7.21
N ARG A 170 5.98 -4.75 -8.03
CA ARG A 170 5.50 -5.29 -9.31
C ARG A 170 5.51 -6.80 -9.41
N HIS A 171 6.22 -7.49 -8.54
CA HIS A 171 6.37 -8.93 -8.55
C HIS A 171 6.60 -9.48 -7.14
N PRO A 172 6.42 -10.81 -6.90
CA PRO A 172 6.53 -11.41 -5.58
C PRO A 172 7.85 -11.15 -4.87
N MET A 173 8.97 -11.08 -5.61
CA MET A 173 10.29 -10.85 -5.01
C MET A 173 10.43 -9.44 -4.41
N HIS A 174 9.74 -8.42 -4.95
CA HIS A 174 9.66 -7.11 -4.30
C HIS A 174 9.01 -7.24 -2.92
N ILE A 175 7.90 -7.96 -2.81
CA ILE A 175 7.18 -8.18 -1.54
C ILE A 175 8.09 -8.89 -0.53
N ILE A 176 8.72 -10.00 -0.96
CA ILE A 176 9.59 -10.81 -0.10
C ILE A 176 10.81 -10.01 0.38
N ASN A 177 11.45 -9.28 -0.52
CA ASN A 177 12.64 -8.51 -0.18
C ASN A 177 12.31 -7.28 0.69
N CYS A 178 11.19 -6.59 0.46
CA CYS A 178 10.70 -5.55 1.36
C CYS A 178 10.46 -6.10 2.77
N ALA A 179 9.88 -7.31 2.88
CA ALA A 179 9.69 -7.96 4.17
C ALA A 179 11.03 -8.25 4.89
N LYS A 180 12.04 -8.71 4.16
CA LYS A 180 13.38 -8.97 4.71
C LYS A 180 14.09 -7.70 5.18
N LEU A 181 13.87 -6.60 4.47
CA LEU A 181 14.48 -5.29 4.77
C LEU A 181 13.72 -4.52 5.86
N GLY A 182 12.61 -5.05 6.37
CA GLY A 182 11.89 -4.45 7.47
C GLY A 182 10.93 -3.32 7.05
N ALA A 183 10.45 -3.32 5.81
CA ALA A 183 9.31 -2.45 5.45
C ALA A 183 8.10 -2.78 6.32
N ASP A 184 7.41 -1.76 6.83
CA ASP A 184 6.24 -1.95 7.70
C ASP A 184 5.02 -2.41 6.91
N VAL A 185 4.91 -1.91 5.69
CA VAL A 185 3.80 -2.15 4.76
C VAL A 185 4.37 -2.34 3.35
N VAL A 186 3.78 -3.20 2.56
CA VAL A 186 3.95 -3.21 1.10
C VAL A 186 2.60 -3.00 0.44
N THR A 187 2.55 -2.15 -0.59
CA THR A 187 1.38 -2.07 -1.45
C THR A 187 1.71 -2.56 -2.85
N ALA A 188 0.89 -3.47 -3.37
CA ALA A 188 1.07 -4.11 -4.66
C ALA A 188 -0.28 -4.35 -5.35
N PRO A 189 -0.33 -4.45 -6.68
CA PRO A 189 -1.50 -4.98 -7.38
C PRO A 189 -1.86 -6.39 -6.88
N LEU A 190 -3.10 -6.83 -7.12
CA LEU A 190 -3.57 -8.15 -6.69
C LEU A 190 -2.71 -9.31 -7.22
N ALA A 191 -2.30 -9.24 -8.49
CA ALA A 191 -1.58 -10.34 -9.13
C ALA A 191 -0.24 -10.70 -8.45
N PRO A 192 0.66 -9.78 -8.07
CA PRO A 192 1.84 -10.08 -7.26
C PRO A 192 1.53 -10.70 -5.90
N ILE A 193 0.44 -10.28 -5.24
CA ILE A 193 0.01 -10.84 -3.95
C ILE A 193 -0.42 -12.30 -4.13
N LEU A 194 -1.29 -12.58 -5.09
CA LEU A 194 -1.73 -13.95 -5.41
C LEU A 194 -0.59 -14.86 -5.88
N ALA A 195 0.42 -14.29 -6.53
CA ALA A 195 1.57 -15.05 -6.99
C ALA A 195 2.43 -15.60 -5.83
N LEU A 196 2.33 -15.05 -4.60
CA LEU A 196 2.97 -15.60 -3.41
C LEU A 196 2.43 -16.99 -3.02
N LEU A 197 1.21 -17.33 -3.43
CA LEU A 197 0.59 -18.63 -3.17
C LEU A 197 1.15 -19.75 -4.07
N LYS A 198 1.75 -19.38 -5.21
CA LYS A 198 2.13 -20.35 -6.24
C LYS A 198 3.49 -20.97 -5.96
N HIS A 199 3.50 -22.30 -5.78
CA HIS A 199 4.74 -23.05 -5.66
C HIS A 199 4.56 -24.48 -6.23
N PRO A 200 5.42 -24.94 -7.16
CA PRO A 200 5.28 -26.26 -7.78
C PRO A 200 5.25 -27.42 -6.79
N LEU A 201 6.00 -27.33 -5.69
CA LEU A 201 6.00 -28.37 -4.66
C LEU A 201 4.69 -28.42 -3.85
N THR A 202 3.99 -27.29 -3.71
CA THR A 202 2.65 -27.26 -3.08
C THR A 202 1.64 -27.99 -3.96
N ASP A 203 1.65 -27.72 -5.26
CA ASP A 203 0.74 -28.35 -6.21
C ASP A 203 1.00 -29.87 -6.28
N ASN A 204 2.26 -30.28 -6.39
CA ASN A 204 2.66 -31.68 -6.40
C ASN A 204 2.32 -32.40 -5.08
N GLY A 205 2.59 -31.75 -3.94
CA GLY A 205 2.28 -32.28 -2.62
C GLY A 205 0.78 -32.49 -2.41
N LEU A 206 -0.04 -31.52 -2.82
CA LEU A 206 -1.49 -31.63 -2.73
C LEU A 206 -2.01 -32.78 -3.61
N ALA A 207 -1.53 -32.89 -4.83
CA ALA A 207 -1.89 -33.99 -5.75
C ALA A 207 -1.55 -35.35 -5.16
N GLN A 208 -0.36 -35.48 -4.54
CA GLN A 208 0.06 -36.72 -3.88
C GLN A 208 -0.84 -37.06 -2.67
N PHE A 209 -1.16 -36.08 -1.80
CA PHE A 209 -2.05 -36.30 -0.66
C PHE A 209 -3.44 -36.77 -1.07
N LEU A 210 -4.02 -36.17 -2.13
CA LEU A 210 -5.31 -36.59 -2.65
C LEU A 210 -5.27 -38.00 -3.21
N ALA A 211 -4.20 -38.38 -3.93
CA ALA A 211 -4.02 -39.72 -4.47
C ALA A 211 -3.87 -40.77 -3.36
N ASP A 212 -3.12 -40.49 -2.31
CA ASP A 212 -2.92 -41.40 -1.19
C ASP A 212 -4.21 -41.56 -0.35
N HIS A 213 -4.97 -40.47 -0.15
CA HIS A 213 -6.28 -40.53 0.49
C HIS A 213 -7.26 -41.43 -0.28
N ALA A 214 -7.32 -41.26 -1.61
CA ALA A 214 -8.19 -42.09 -2.46
C ALA A 214 -7.82 -43.59 -2.40
N LYS A 215 -6.51 -43.93 -2.36
CA LYS A 215 -6.06 -45.32 -2.19
C LYS A 215 -6.47 -45.87 -0.84
N ALA A 216 -6.26 -45.13 0.26
CA ALA A 216 -6.63 -45.56 1.60
C ALA A 216 -8.14 -45.81 1.71
N ALA A 217 -8.99 -44.94 1.13
CA ALA A 217 -10.45 -45.10 1.12
C ALA A 217 -10.87 -46.40 0.38
N SER A 218 -10.22 -46.78 -0.70
CA SER A 218 -10.51 -48.01 -1.45
C SER A 218 -10.18 -49.29 -0.71
N LEU A 219 -9.23 -49.26 0.25
CA LEU A 219 -8.85 -50.39 1.06
C LEU A 219 -9.86 -50.65 2.20
N VAL A 220 -10.64 -49.69 2.63
CA VAL A 220 -11.65 -49.81 3.70
C VAL A 220 -12.98 -50.35 3.16
N THR A 221 -13.22 -50.30 1.86
CA THR A 221 -14.46 -50.71 1.18
C THR A 221 -14.32 -52.09 0.51
N ALA A 222 -13.17 -52.75 0.61
CA ALA A 222 -12.89 -54.09 0.13
C ALA A 222 -12.83 -55.08 1.29
#